data_eab7c9f8aeb10b0917ef0ec36b39e142
#
_entry.id   eab7c9f8aeb10b0917ef0ec36b39e142
#
_cell.length_a   1.000
_cell.length_b   1.000
_cell.length_c   1.000
_cell.angle_alpha   90.00
_cell.angle_beta   90.00
_cell.angle_gamma   90.00
#
_symmetry.space_group_name_H-M   'P 1'
#
loop_
_entity.id
_entity.type
_entity.pdbx_description
1 polymer ?
#
loop_
_entity_poly.entity_id
_entity_poly.type
_entity_poly.pdbx_seq_one_letter_code
_entity_poly.pdbx_strand_id
1 'polypeptide(L)'
;MITIRHVVCDRESYFVKDTATALDAAEYMADRRIGAVCVLDPDDKLCGIFSERDLLNRVVVKKLDPAGVAIRDVMSEPRAVIDCSDTPHEALERMERIGSRHLPVVDGERFIGMLSMRDIMRVEISEQGAELQLLHEYISH
;
A
#
# COMPACT_ATOMS: atom_id res chain seq x y z
N MET A 1 -13.14 -6.25 -16.70
CA MET A 1 -11.73 -6.19 -16.27
C MET A 1 -11.63 -5.60 -14.87
N ILE A 2 -10.87 -6.22 -13.99
CA ILE A 2 -10.63 -5.71 -12.65
C ILE A 2 -9.59 -4.59 -12.72
N THR A 3 -9.91 -3.47 -12.07
CA THR A 3 -8.97 -2.35 -11.93
C THR A 3 -8.54 -2.21 -10.46
N ILE A 4 -7.54 -1.40 -10.22
CA ILE A 4 -7.06 -1.14 -8.86
C ILE A 4 -8.15 -0.54 -7.99
N ARG A 5 -9.06 0.26 -8.55
CA ARG A 5 -10.21 0.80 -7.82
C ARG A 5 -11.02 -0.31 -7.14
N HIS A 6 -11.26 -1.42 -7.83
CA HIS A 6 -12.00 -2.57 -7.28
C HIS A 6 -11.27 -3.20 -6.09
N VAL A 7 -9.94 -3.15 -6.10
CA VAL A 7 -9.13 -3.76 -5.04
C VAL A 7 -9.16 -2.93 -3.77
N VAL A 8 -9.09 -1.59 -3.90
CA VAL A 8 -8.97 -0.69 -2.74
C VAL A 8 -10.28 -0.07 -2.27
N CYS A 9 -11.38 -0.27 -3.01
CA CYS A 9 -12.67 0.26 -2.57
C CYS A 9 -13.16 -0.46 -1.31
N ASP A 10 -14.03 0.22 -0.55
CA ASP A 10 -14.66 -0.31 0.67
C ASP A 10 -13.69 -0.75 1.77
N ARG A 11 -12.50 -0.18 1.80
CA ARG A 11 -11.54 -0.44 2.88
C ARG A 11 -10.79 0.83 3.27
N GLU A 12 -10.07 0.78 4.38
CA GLU A 12 -9.25 1.90 4.83
C GLU A 12 -8.22 2.29 3.80
N SER A 13 -7.90 3.59 3.76
CA SER A 13 -6.91 4.13 2.84
C SER A 13 -5.47 3.99 3.34
N TYR A 14 -5.28 3.55 4.58
CA TYR A 14 -3.97 3.29 5.22
C TYR A 14 -3.00 4.46 5.11
N PHE A 15 -3.31 5.53 5.82
CA PHE A 15 -2.46 6.71 5.87
C PHE A 15 -2.35 7.29 7.27
N VAL A 16 -1.30 8.07 7.48
CA VAL A 16 -1.15 8.95 8.63
C VAL A 16 -0.82 10.35 8.13
N LYS A 17 -1.03 11.35 8.97
CA LYS A 17 -0.66 12.74 8.64
C LYS A 17 0.83 12.95 8.91
N ASP A 18 1.42 13.92 8.23
CA ASP A 18 2.85 14.23 8.38
C ASP A 18 3.20 14.80 9.77
N THR A 19 2.20 15.17 10.56
CA THR A 19 2.37 15.59 11.95
C THR A 19 2.50 14.42 12.93
N ALA A 20 2.28 13.19 12.47
CA ALA A 20 2.41 12.00 13.30
C ALA A 20 3.88 11.72 13.65
N THR A 21 4.10 10.95 14.72
CA THR A 21 5.43 10.44 15.07
C THR A 21 5.65 9.07 14.41
N ALA A 22 6.89 8.62 14.40
CA ALA A 22 7.20 7.26 13.94
C ALA A 22 6.45 6.22 14.77
N LEU A 23 6.30 6.45 16.09
CA LEU A 23 5.54 5.54 16.96
C LEU A 23 4.06 5.50 16.58
N ASP A 24 3.44 6.65 16.30
CA ASP A 24 2.05 6.70 15.84
C ASP A 24 1.85 5.83 14.60
N ALA A 25 2.76 5.95 13.64
CA ALA A 25 2.69 5.17 12.41
C ALA A 25 2.92 3.68 12.69
N ALA A 26 3.87 3.34 13.57
CA ALA A 26 4.16 1.96 13.94
C ALA A 26 2.95 1.31 14.62
N GLU A 27 2.31 2.01 15.54
CA GLU A 27 1.09 1.53 16.22
C GLU A 27 -0.06 1.35 15.23
N TYR A 28 -0.24 2.29 14.31
CA TYR A 28 -1.24 2.21 13.26
C TYR A 28 -1.03 0.95 12.40
N MET A 29 0.21 0.70 11.98
CA MET A 29 0.55 -0.46 11.17
C MET A 29 0.37 -1.78 11.95
N ALA A 30 0.81 -1.80 13.20
CA ALA A 30 0.70 -2.98 14.04
C ALA A 30 -0.76 -3.39 14.27
N ASP A 31 -1.62 -2.41 14.58
CA ASP A 31 -3.04 -2.66 14.82
C ASP A 31 -3.73 -3.24 13.58
N ARG A 32 -3.31 -2.84 12.39
CA ARG A 32 -3.93 -3.25 11.13
C ARG A 32 -3.18 -4.37 10.43
N ARG A 33 -2.05 -4.80 10.99
CA ARG A 33 -1.20 -5.86 10.42
C ARG A 33 -0.78 -5.55 8.99
N ILE A 34 -0.39 -4.31 8.74
CA ILE A 34 0.10 -3.86 7.45
C ILE A 34 1.57 -3.46 7.56
N GLY A 35 2.29 -3.58 6.44
CA GLY A 35 3.73 -3.36 6.41
C GLY A 35 4.16 -1.97 5.96
N ALA A 36 3.21 -1.11 5.59
CA ALA A 36 3.49 0.25 5.16
C ALA A 36 2.25 1.11 5.23
N VAL A 37 2.44 2.42 5.39
CA VAL A 37 1.38 3.43 5.36
C VAL A 37 1.82 4.60 4.48
N CYS A 38 0.86 5.29 3.90
CA CYS A 38 1.11 6.53 3.21
C CYS A 38 1.13 7.69 4.21
N VAL A 39 1.86 8.73 3.86
CA VAL A 39 1.93 9.95 4.68
C VAL A 39 1.35 11.09 3.85
N LEU A 40 0.37 11.78 4.42
CA LEU A 40 -0.31 12.91 3.77
C LEU A 40 0.07 14.23 4.44
N ASP A 41 0.21 15.27 3.64
CA ASP A 41 0.45 16.61 4.12
C ASP A 41 -0.86 17.27 4.64
N PRO A 42 -0.81 18.51 5.16
CA PRO A 42 -2.02 19.17 5.66
C PRO A 42 -3.12 19.37 4.61
N ASP A 43 -2.77 19.37 3.33
CA ASP A 43 -3.72 19.48 2.22
C ASP A 43 -4.20 18.13 1.71
N ASP A 44 -3.97 17.05 2.45
CA ASP A 44 -4.31 15.68 2.12
C ASP A 44 -3.62 15.15 0.85
N LYS A 45 -2.48 15.73 0.52
CA LYS A 45 -1.67 15.25 -0.61
C LYS A 45 -0.63 14.25 -0.13
N LEU A 46 -0.39 13.26 -0.94
CA LEU A 46 0.64 12.27 -0.67
C LEU A 46 2.02 12.92 -0.66
N CYS A 47 2.72 12.82 0.47
CA CYS A 47 4.07 13.37 0.61
C CYS A 47 5.12 12.32 0.99
N GLY A 48 4.71 11.13 1.39
CA GLY A 48 5.66 10.10 1.78
C GLY A 48 5.02 8.73 1.93
N ILE A 49 5.88 7.76 2.19
CA ILE A 49 5.50 6.41 2.54
C ILE A 49 6.41 5.97 3.69
N PHE A 50 5.86 5.26 4.66
CA PHE A 50 6.61 4.76 5.81
C PHE A 50 6.36 3.26 5.95
N SER A 51 7.44 2.48 5.90
CA SER A 51 7.37 1.02 5.93
C SER A 51 8.04 0.44 7.19
N GLU A 52 7.82 -0.85 7.42
CA GLU A 52 8.54 -1.59 8.46
C GLU A 52 10.05 -1.46 8.29
N ARG A 53 10.53 -1.44 7.04
CA ARG A 53 11.95 -1.28 6.74
C ARG A 53 12.45 0.10 7.14
N ASP A 54 11.66 1.15 6.90
CA ASP A 54 12.00 2.50 7.36
C ASP A 54 12.07 2.57 8.87
N LEU A 55 11.12 1.93 9.56
CA LEU A 55 11.14 1.87 11.03
C LEU A 55 12.42 1.20 11.52
N LEU A 56 12.79 0.08 10.93
CA LEU A 56 14.01 -0.64 11.30
C LEU A 56 15.27 0.19 11.02
N ASN A 57 15.43 0.65 9.79
CA ASN A 57 16.68 1.24 9.33
C ASN A 57 16.85 2.72 9.70
N ARG A 58 15.77 3.47 9.83
CA ARG A 58 15.83 4.91 10.05
C ARG A 58 15.50 5.34 11.48
N VAL A 59 14.89 4.46 12.26
CA VAL A 59 14.51 4.75 13.64
C VAL A 59 15.26 3.84 14.61
N VAL A 60 15.04 2.51 14.54
CA VAL A 60 15.58 1.56 15.49
C VAL A 60 17.11 1.47 15.43
N VAL A 61 17.65 1.24 14.23
CA VAL A 61 19.11 1.11 14.04
C VAL A 61 19.82 2.43 14.34
N LYS A 62 19.17 3.55 14.08
CA LYS A 62 19.72 4.89 14.40
C LYS A 62 19.57 5.27 15.87
N LYS A 63 18.96 4.41 16.67
CA LYS A 63 18.75 4.61 18.12
C LYS A 63 17.91 5.85 18.42
N LEU A 64 16.97 6.18 17.55
CA LEU A 64 16.03 7.27 17.77
C LEU A 64 14.85 6.77 18.60
N ASP A 65 14.28 7.67 19.40
CA ASP A 65 13.04 7.39 20.13
C ASP A 65 11.85 7.52 19.16
N PRO A 66 11.12 6.43 18.88
CA PRO A 66 10.00 6.50 17.94
C PRO A 66 8.94 7.54 18.31
N ALA A 67 8.73 7.77 19.61
CA ALA A 67 7.77 8.75 20.10
C ALA A 67 8.27 10.20 19.96
N GLY A 68 9.56 10.37 19.79
CA GLY A 68 10.20 11.69 19.73
C GLY A 68 10.58 12.14 18.30
N VAL A 69 10.41 11.26 17.30
CA VAL A 69 10.82 11.59 15.94
C VAL A 69 9.58 11.76 15.04
N ALA A 70 9.55 12.87 14.27
CA ALA A 70 8.46 13.12 13.34
C ALA A 70 8.54 12.16 12.15
N ILE A 71 7.38 11.69 11.69
CA ILE A 71 7.30 10.77 10.56
C ILE A 71 7.96 11.34 9.30
N ARG A 72 7.81 12.64 9.07
CA ARG A 72 8.38 13.32 7.90
C ARG A 72 9.91 13.27 7.83
N ASP A 73 10.57 13.06 8.99
CA ASP A 73 12.04 13.00 9.05
C ASP A 73 12.58 11.60 8.75
N VAL A 74 11.72 10.58 8.79
CA VAL A 74 12.11 9.17 8.62
C VAL A 74 11.34 8.44 7.53
N MET A 75 10.36 9.07 6.92
CA MET A 75 9.63 8.50 5.78
C MET A 75 10.49 8.49 4.52
N SER A 76 10.09 7.69 3.55
CA SER A 76 10.69 7.68 2.21
C SER A 76 9.77 8.44 1.25
N GLU A 77 10.34 8.99 0.17
CA GLU A 77 9.54 9.53 -0.91
C GLU A 77 8.94 8.37 -1.70
N PRO A 78 7.67 8.47 -2.15
CA PRO A 78 7.09 7.45 -3.01
C PRO A 78 7.87 7.40 -4.34
N ARG A 79 8.39 6.22 -4.68
CA ARG A 79 9.11 6.02 -5.94
C ARG A 79 8.18 5.94 -7.13
N ALA A 80 6.96 5.51 -6.89
CA ALA A 80 5.93 5.39 -7.90
C ALA A 80 4.56 5.36 -7.23
N VAL A 81 3.54 5.68 -7.99
CA VAL A 81 2.14 5.53 -7.61
C VAL A 81 1.46 4.71 -8.69
N ILE A 82 0.24 4.26 -8.42
CA ILE A 82 -0.60 3.59 -9.40
C ILE A 82 -1.93 4.31 -9.47
N ASP A 83 -2.45 4.50 -10.67
CA ASP A 83 -3.78 5.10 -10.82
C ASP A 83 -4.86 4.05 -10.59
N CYS A 84 -5.99 4.47 -10.05
CA CYS A 84 -7.08 3.55 -9.75
C CYS A 84 -7.71 2.92 -11.00
N SER A 85 -7.49 3.49 -12.17
CA SER A 85 -7.95 2.94 -13.45
C SER A 85 -6.98 1.90 -14.04
N ASP A 86 -5.78 1.79 -13.48
CA ASP A 86 -4.79 0.80 -13.93
C ASP A 86 -5.20 -0.61 -13.47
N THR A 87 -4.54 -1.61 -14.03
CA THR A 87 -4.81 -3.02 -13.72
C THR A 87 -3.87 -3.56 -12.66
N PRO A 88 -4.24 -4.66 -11.97
CA PRO A 88 -3.33 -5.35 -11.06
C PRO A 88 -2.02 -5.76 -11.71
N HIS A 89 -2.05 -6.17 -12.98
CA HIS A 89 -0.85 -6.55 -13.72
C HIS A 89 0.12 -5.38 -13.88
N GLU A 90 -0.38 -4.20 -14.22
CA GLU A 90 0.44 -2.99 -14.32
C GLU A 90 1.04 -2.62 -12.97
N ALA A 91 0.29 -2.79 -11.88
CA ALA A 91 0.78 -2.54 -10.54
C ALA A 91 1.91 -3.49 -10.18
N LEU A 92 1.76 -4.78 -10.50
CA LEU A 92 2.80 -5.77 -10.23
C LEU A 92 4.09 -5.45 -10.98
N GLU A 93 3.99 -5.11 -12.26
CA GLU A 93 5.15 -4.71 -13.06
C GLU A 93 5.86 -3.50 -12.44
N ARG A 94 5.10 -2.53 -11.98
CA ARG A 94 5.64 -1.31 -11.36
C ARG A 94 6.33 -1.61 -10.04
N MET A 95 5.74 -2.47 -9.21
CA MET A 95 6.35 -2.92 -7.96
C MET A 95 7.69 -3.63 -8.20
N GLU A 96 7.74 -4.50 -9.21
CA GLU A 96 8.96 -5.21 -9.57
C GLU A 96 10.04 -4.23 -10.04
N ARG A 97 9.67 -3.26 -10.85
CA ARG A 97 10.61 -2.27 -11.38
C ARG A 97 11.26 -1.43 -10.30
N ILE A 98 10.51 -1.01 -9.30
CA ILE A 98 11.01 -0.16 -8.21
C ILE A 98 11.48 -0.94 -6.98
N GLY A 99 11.27 -2.25 -6.96
CA GLY A 99 11.66 -3.09 -5.83
C GLY A 99 10.85 -2.83 -4.56
N SER A 100 9.58 -2.49 -4.70
CA SER A 100 8.68 -2.25 -3.56
C SER A 100 7.48 -3.20 -3.63
N ARG A 101 6.97 -3.56 -2.46
CA ARG A 101 5.76 -4.40 -2.34
C ARG A 101 4.50 -3.57 -2.11
N HIS A 102 4.62 -2.26 -2.17
CA HIS A 102 3.53 -1.33 -1.90
C HIS A 102 3.55 -0.21 -2.92
N LEU A 103 2.35 0.25 -3.32
CA LEU A 103 2.17 1.42 -4.18
C LEU A 103 1.04 2.25 -3.61
N PRO A 104 1.25 3.57 -3.43
CA PRO A 104 0.12 4.45 -3.19
C PRO A 104 -0.81 4.47 -4.40
N VAL A 105 -2.11 4.52 -4.15
CA VAL A 105 -3.13 4.55 -5.19
C VAL A 105 -3.71 5.95 -5.26
N VAL A 106 -3.78 6.48 -6.48
CA VAL A 106 -4.32 7.82 -6.73
C VAL A 106 -5.45 7.77 -7.77
N ASP A 107 -6.31 8.78 -7.70
CA ASP A 107 -7.32 9.06 -8.72
C ASP A 107 -6.97 10.44 -9.27
N GLY A 108 -6.23 10.47 -10.38
CA GLY A 108 -5.59 11.67 -10.84
C GLY A 108 -4.52 12.13 -9.84
N GLU A 109 -4.74 13.27 -9.19
CA GLU A 109 -3.83 13.78 -8.16
C GLU A 109 -4.28 13.45 -6.73
N ARG A 110 -5.47 12.86 -6.59
CA ARG A 110 -6.05 12.58 -5.28
C ARG A 110 -5.60 11.23 -4.76
N PHE A 111 -5.06 11.22 -3.53
CA PHE A 111 -4.74 9.98 -2.84
C PHE A 111 -6.03 9.25 -2.44
N ILE A 112 -6.13 7.94 -2.73
CA ILE A 112 -7.30 7.14 -2.37
C ILE A 112 -6.98 5.86 -1.61
N GLY A 113 -5.73 5.44 -1.53
CA GLY A 113 -5.41 4.23 -0.77
C GLY A 113 -4.00 3.71 -0.98
N MET A 114 -3.74 2.56 -0.40
CA MET A 114 -2.47 1.84 -0.50
C MET A 114 -2.72 0.45 -1.07
N LEU A 115 -1.94 0.06 -2.04
CA LEU A 115 -1.97 -1.27 -2.65
C LEU A 115 -0.75 -2.05 -2.22
N SER A 116 -0.94 -3.31 -1.82
CA SER A 116 0.15 -4.22 -1.51
C SER A 116 0.24 -5.35 -2.53
N MET A 117 1.42 -5.98 -2.61
CA MET A 117 1.59 -7.18 -3.44
C MET A 117 0.65 -8.30 -2.99
N ARG A 118 0.36 -8.39 -1.69
CA ARG A 118 -0.60 -9.37 -1.17
C ARG A 118 -1.99 -9.15 -1.74
N ASP A 119 -2.40 -7.89 -1.93
CA ASP A 119 -3.70 -7.57 -2.55
C ASP A 119 -3.78 -8.12 -3.95
N ILE A 120 -2.71 -7.97 -4.73
CA ILE A 120 -2.64 -8.45 -6.11
C ILE A 120 -2.71 -9.97 -6.14
N MET A 121 -1.97 -10.64 -5.26
CA MET A 121 -1.98 -12.10 -5.17
C MET A 121 -3.37 -12.64 -4.83
N ARG A 122 -4.10 -11.97 -3.93
CA ARG A 122 -5.47 -12.37 -3.59
C ARG A 122 -6.41 -12.26 -4.78
N VAL A 123 -6.29 -11.21 -5.58
CA VAL A 123 -7.10 -11.03 -6.79
C VAL A 123 -6.81 -12.12 -7.80
N GLU A 124 -5.54 -12.41 -8.07
CA GLU A 124 -5.15 -13.47 -9.00
C GLU A 124 -5.65 -14.84 -8.59
N ILE A 125 -5.51 -15.18 -7.30
CA ILE A 125 -6.00 -16.45 -6.77
C ILE A 125 -7.52 -16.53 -6.94
N SER A 126 -8.23 -15.45 -6.67
CA SER A 126 -9.70 -15.38 -6.81
C SER A 126 -10.12 -15.58 -8.26
N GLU A 127 -9.44 -14.93 -9.23
CA GLU A 127 -9.71 -15.09 -10.66
C GLU A 127 -9.44 -16.51 -11.12
N GLN A 128 -8.28 -17.09 -10.74
CA GLN A 128 -7.93 -18.47 -11.07
C GLN A 128 -8.93 -19.45 -10.47
N GLY A 129 -9.34 -19.22 -9.24
CA GLY A 129 -10.36 -20.04 -8.59
C GLY A 129 -11.68 -20.00 -9.34
N ALA A 130 -12.11 -18.83 -9.78
CA ALA A 130 -13.33 -18.66 -10.56
C ALA A 130 -13.23 -19.36 -11.92
N GLU A 131 -12.09 -19.25 -12.61
CA GLU A 131 -11.87 -19.93 -13.88
C GLU A 131 -11.91 -21.44 -13.72
N LEU A 132 -11.26 -21.96 -12.70
CA LEU A 132 -11.26 -23.41 -12.42
C LEU A 132 -12.66 -23.90 -12.12
N GLN A 133 -13.44 -23.14 -11.38
CA GLN A 133 -14.82 -23.50 -11.07
C GLN A 133 -15.69 -23.52 -12.31
N LEU A 134 -15.55 -22.54 -13.20
CA LEU A 134 -16.29 -22.47 -14.45
C LEU A 134 -15.92 -23.65 -15.36
N LEU A 135 -14.65 -23.98 -15.46
CA LEU A 135 -14.20 -25.15 -16.23
C LEU A 135 -14.77 -26.45 -15.67
N HIS A 136 -14.78 -26.57 -14.36
CA HIS A 136 -15.32 -27.75 -13.68
C HIS A 136 -16.82 -27.91 -13.95
N GLU A 137 -17.58 -26.84 -13.87
CA GLU A 137 -19.00 -26.83 -14.19
C GLU A 137 -19.26 -27.20 -15.66
N TYR A 138 -18.45 -26.67 -16.55
CA TYR A 138 -18.55 -26.96 -17.99
C TYR A 138 -18.29 -28.45 -18.28
N ILE A 139 -17.27 -29.03 -17.65
CA ILE A 139 -16.93 -30.44 -17.81
C ILE A 139 -18.00 -31.36 -17.21
N SER A 140 -18.64 -30.94 -16.14
CA SER A 140 -19.65 -31.72 -15.43
C SER A 140 -20.98 -31.80 -16.18
N HIS A 141 -21.19 -30.97 -17.19
CA HIS A 141 -22.35 -30.96 -18.03
C HIS A 141 -22.04 -31.51 -19.42
#